data_291e82ebba912427e43f924b92bd5a14
#
_entry.id   291e82ebba912427e43f924b92bd5a14
#
_cell.length_a   1.000
_cell.length_b   1.000
_cell.length_c   1.000
_cell.angle_alpha   90.00
_cell.angle_beta   90.00
_cell.angle_gamma   90.00
#
_symmetry.space_group_name_H-M   'P 1'
#
loop_
_entity.id
_entity.type
_entity.pdbx_description
1 polymer ?
#
loop_
_entity_poly.entity_id
_entity_poly.type
_entity_poly.pdbx_seq_one_letter_code
_entity_poly.pdbx_strand_id
1 'polypeptide(L)'
;MKLHIGGKEKKEGWSILNIQKNDDVDYVGDISDLSQFEDNSIEEIYASHVVEHVSQKDISKTLKGIHRVLKDDGKFYVSVPDLDILCRIFIDPKAPQKAKFHAMRMMFGGQIDAVSYTHLTLPTNPRV
;
A
#
# COMPACT_ATOMS: atom_id res chain seq x y z
N MET A 1 -0.69 -3.94 -20.20
CA MET A 1 -1.53 -4.26 -19.04
C MET A 1 -1.39 -3.16 -18.00
N LYS A 2 -2.48 -2.80 -17.38
CA LYS A 2 -2.50 -1.86 -16.24
C LYS A 2 -2.84 -2.64 -14.97
N LEU A 3 -2.08 -2.43 -13.91
CA LEU A 3 -2.19 -3.21 -12.68
C LEU A 3 -2.58 -2.34 -11.48
N HIS A 4 -3.68 -2.68 -10.84
CA HIS A 4 -4.12 -2.06 -9.59
C HIS A 4 -3.75 -2.98 -8.43
N ILE A 5 -2.80 -2.56 -7.62
CA ILE A 5 -2.34 -3.32 -6.46
C ILE A 5 -3.16 -2.93 -5.24
N GLY A 6 -3.70 -3.91 -4.55
CA GLY A 6 -4.56 -3.71 -3.38
C GLY A 6 -6.00 -3.35 -3.72
N GLY A 7 -6.38 -3.40 -5.01
CA GLY A 7 -7.76 -3.15 -5.43
C GLY A 7 -8.72 -4.23 -4.94
N LYS A 8 -9.97 -3.84 -4.71
CA LYS A 8 -11.03 -4.75 -4.28
C LYS A 8 -12.15 -4.87 -5.29
N GLU A 9 -12.35 -3.85 -6.11
CA GLU A 9 -13.42 -3.76 -7.11
C GLU A 9 -12.81 -3.60 -8.48
N LYS A 10 -13.36 -4.34 -9.45
CA LYS A 10 -12.88 -4.33 -10.82
C LYS A 10 -13.18 -3.01 -11.51
N LYS A 11 -12.17 -2.49 -12.19
CA LYS A 11 -12.27 -1.30 -13.03
C LYS A 11 -11.89 -1.67 -14.45
N GLU A 12 -12.65 -1.20 -15.42
CA GLU A 12 -12.40 -1.48 -16.81
C GLU A 12 -10.98 -1.08 -17.23
N GLY A 13 -10.28 -1.98 -17.91
CA GLY A 13 -8.92 -1.77 -18.37
C GLY A 13 -7.84 -2.03 -17.32
N TRP A 14 -8.21 -2.39 -16.10
CA TRP A 14 -7.28 -2.68 -15.02
C TRP A 14 -7.41 -4.11 -14.53
N SER A 15 -6.27 -4.75 -14.32
CA SER A 15 -6.18 -6.02 -13.61
C SER A 15 -5.87 -5.77 -12.13
N ILE A 16 -6.37 -6.60 -11.25
CA ILE A 16 -6.20 -6.42 -9.80
C ILE A 16 -5.27 -7.48 -9.24
N LEU A 17 -4.24 -7.02 -8.51
CA LEU A 17 -3.40 -7.83 -7.65
C LEU A 17 -3.79 -7.55 -6.20
N ASN A 18 -4.15 -8.58 -5.44
CA ASN A 18 -4.47 -8.47 -4.03
C ASN A 18 -3.97 -9.70 -3.28
N ILE A 19 -3.60 -9.54 -2.01
CA ILE A 19 -3.23 -10.66 -1.15
C ILE A 19 -4.44 -11.51 -0.78
N GLN A 20 -5.63 -10.92 -0.78
CA GLN A 20 -6.88 -11.64 -0.54
C GLN A 20 -7.60 -11.89 -1.85
N LYS A 21 -8.00 -13.13 -2.08
CA LYS A 21 -8.76 -13.50 -3.27
C LYS A 21 -10.23 -13.12 -3.11
N ASN A 22 -10.80 -12.50 -4.14
CA ASN A 22 -12.24 -12.35 -4.33
C ASN A 22 -12.56 -12.46 -5.83
N ASP A 23 -13.85 -12.33 -6.20
CA ASP A 23 -14.28 -12.51 -7.59
C ASP A 23 -13.68 -11.48 -8.57
N ASP A 24 -13.29 -10.31 -8.08
CA ASP A 24 -12.73 -9.23 -8.89
C ASP A 24 -11.20 -9.25 -8.97
N VAL A 25 -10.54 -10.09 -8.17
CA VAL A 25 -9.08 -10.20 -8.13
C VAL A 25 -8.58 -11.13 -9.24
N ASP A 26 -7.76 -10.58 -10.12
CA ASP A 26 -7.17 -11.34 -11.23
C ASP A 26 -5.91 -12.11 -10.81
N TYR A 27 -5.13 -11.53 -9.89
CA TYR A 27 -3.88 -12.10 -9.41
C TYR A 27 -3.83 -12.04 -7.88
N VAL A 28 -3.46 -13.15 -7.26
CA VAL A 28 -3.25 -13.20 -5.81
C VAL A 28 -1.75 -13.06 -5.52
N GLY A 29 -1.39 -12.10 -4.70
CA GLY A 29 0.00 -11.86 -4.34
C GLY A 29 0.21 -10.54 -3.62
N ASP A 30 1.45 -10.29 -3.24
CA ASP A 30 1.89 -9.12 -2.49
C ASP A 30 2.72 -8.20 -3.40
N ILE A 31 2.65 -6.89 -3.17
CA ILE A 31 3.46 -5.90 -3.88
C ILE A 31 4.97 -6.16 -3.75
N SER A 32 5.40 -6.80 -2.68
CA SER A 32 6.81 -7.15 -2.45
C SER A 32 7.31 -8.31 -3.30
N ASP A 33 6.39 -9.04 -3.94
CA ASP A 33 6.73 -10.17 -4.81
C ASP A 33 5.92 -10.12 -6.10
N LEU A 34 6.50 -9.51 -7.12
CA LEU A 34 5.93 -9.40 -8.46
C LEU A 34 6.51 -10.43 -9.44
N SER A 35 7.05 -11.54 -8.92
CA SER A 35 7.70 -12.59 -9.73
C SER A 35 6.77 -13.25 -10.76
N GLN A 36 5.44 -13.20 -10.52
CA GLN A 36 4.48 -13.74 -11.47
C GLN A 36 4.30 -12.87 -12.74
N PHE A 37 4.88 -11.67 -12.76
CA PHE A 37 4.82 -10.77 -13.91
C PHE A 37 6.18 -10.72 -14.62
N GLU A 38 6.14 -10.69 -15.94
CA GLU A 38 7.35 -10.60 -16.77
C GLU A 38 7.94 -9.18 -16.71
N ASP A 39 9.23 -9.08 -17.04
CA ASP A 39 9.93 -7.82 -17.17
C ASP A 39 9.28 -6.97 -18.27
N ASN A 40 9.18 -5.65 -18.04
CA ASN A 40 8.67 -4.70 -19.01
C ASN A 40 7.27 -5.07 -19.57
N SER A 41 6.41 -5.63 -18.74
CA SER A 41 5.08 -6.10 -19.16
C SER A 41 3.93 -5.17 -18.80
N ILE A 42 4.15 -4.24 -17.86
CA ILE A 42 3.09 -3.42 -17.28
C ILE A 42 3.28 -1.95 -17.68
N GLU A 43 2.21 -1.34 -18.20
CA GLU A 43 2.19 0.05 -18.64
C GLU A 43 1.99 1.02 -17.49
N GLU A 44 1.07 0.68 -16.60
CA GLU A 44 0.73 1.52 -15.46
C GLU A 44 0.49 0.65 -14.22
N ILE A 45 1.05 1.07 -13.10
CA ILE A 45 0.77 0.48 -11.78
C ILE A 45 0.15 1.56 -10.90
N TYR A 46 -0.95 1.20 -10.25
CA TYR A 46 -1.61 2.05 -9.26
C TYR A 46 -1.66 1.32 -7.91
N ALA A 47 -1.13 1.96 -6.87
CA ALA A 47 -1.15 1.44 -5.52
C ALA A 47 -1.52 2.55 -4.53
N SER A 48 -2.70 2.46 -3.97
CA SER A 48 -3.19 3.41 -2.97
C SER A 48 -3.28 2.74 -1.61
N HIS A 49 -2.62 3.31 -0.62
CA HIS A 49 -2.57 2.79 0.75
C HIS A 49 -2.09 1.33 0.82
N VAL A 50 -1.02 1.04 0.09
CA VAL A 50 -0.40 -0.30 0.04
C VAL A 50 1.07 -0.24 0.46
N VAL A 51 1.82 0.72 -0.08
CA VAL A 51 3.28 0.78 0.10
C VAL A 51 3.69 0.99 1.56
N GLU A 52 2.88 1.71 2.33
CA GLU A 52 3.12 1.93 3.76
C GLU A 52 3.07 0.64 4.60
N HIS A 53 2.46 -0.43 4.05
CA HIS A 53 2.40 -1.73 4.72
C HIS A 53 3.59 -2.63 4.40
N VAL A 54 4.47 -2.21 3.49
CA VAL A 54 5.70 -2.95 3.18
C VAL A 54 6.70 -2.76 4.31
N SER A 55 7.31 -3.85 4.76
CA SER A 55 8.37 -3.80 5.76
C SER A 55 9.56 -2.96 5.25
N GLN A 56 10.17 -2.18 6.14
CA GLN A 56 11.33 -1.36 5.79
C GLN A 56 12.47 -2.17 5.14
N LYS A 57 12.67 -3.40 5.57
CA LYS A 57 13.69 -4.28 4.99
C LYS A 57 13.37 -4.70 3.55
N ASP A 58 12.09 -4.68 3.17
CA ASP A 58 11.62 -5.15 1.86
C ASP A 58 11.33 -3.99 0.89
N ILE A 59 11.39 -2.74 1.33
CA ILE A 59 11.00 -1.61 0.48
C ILE A 59 11.89 -1.47 -0.76
N SER A 60 13.19 -1.65 -0.61
CA SER A 60 14.12 -1.58 -1.75
C SER A 60 13.84 -2.68 -2.77
N LYS A 61 13.62 -3.91 -2.30
CA LYS A 61 13.23 -5.05 -3.14
C LYS A 61 11.90 -4.77 -3.86
N THR A 62 10.93 -4.21 -3.15
CA THR A 62 9.62 -3.87 -3.70
C THR A 62 9.74 -2.85 -4.83
N LEU A 63 10.47 -1.77 -4.63
CA LEU A 63 10.66 -0.74 -5.64
C LEU A 63 11.42 -1.27 -6.86
N LYS A 64 12.41 -2.12 -6.66
CA LYS A 64 13.12 -2.80 -7.76
C LYS A 64 12.20 -3.73 -8.55
N GLY A 65 11.31 -4.44 -7.87
CA GLY A 65 10.31 -5.29 -8.51
C GLY A 65 9.33 -4.49 -9.36
N ILE A 66 8.84 -3.37 -8.84
CA ILE A 66 7.96 -2.45 -9.58
C ILE A 66 8.68 -1.92 -10.83
N HIS A 67 9.92 -1.47 -10.67
CA HIS A 67 10.72 -0.97 -11.80
C HIS A 67 10.94 -2.06 -12.86
N ARG A 68 11.21 -3.29 -12.44
CA ARG A 68 11.44 -4.42 -13.34
C ARG A 68 10.23 -4.72 -14.24
N VAL A 69 9.03 -4.75 -13.65
CA VAL A 69 7.82 -5.12 -14.39
C VAL A 69 7.24 -3.97 -15.21
N LEU A 70 7.56 -2.73 -14.88
CA LEU A 70 7.13 -1.56 -15.65
C LEU A 70 7.86 -1.50 -16.99
N LYS A 71 7.14 -1.12 -18.04
CA LYS A 71 7.74 -0.75 -19.33
C LYS A 71 8.60 0.51 -19.18
N ASP A 72 9.50 0.76 -20.15
CA ASP A 72 10.43 1.90 -20.10
C ASP A 72 9.73 3.25 -19.93
N ASP A 73 8.57 3.42 -20.52
CA ASP A 73 7.73 4.62 -20.39
C ASP A 73 6.60 4.43 -19.38
N GLY A 74 6.65 3.36 -18.60
CA GLY A 74 5.63 3.00 -17.64
C GLY A 74 5.51 3.99 -16.47
N LYS A 75 4.33 4.03 -15.86
CA LYS A 75 4.03 4.96 -14.78
C LYS A 75 3.63 4.21 -13.51
N PHE A 76 4.17 4.66 -12.40
CA PHE A 76 3.77 4.17 -11.09
C PHE A 76 3.06 5.28 -10.31
N TYR A 77 1.77 5.06 -10.06
CA TYR A 77 0.95 5.96 -9.25
C TYR A 77 0.87 5.39 -7.84
N VAL A 78 1.35 6.14 -6.87
CA VAL A 78 1.37 5.71 -5.47
C VAL A 78 0.74 6.77 -4.59
N SER A 79 -0.09 6.32 -3.65
CA SER A 79 -0.66 7.16 -2.61
C SER A 79 -0.40 6.51 -1.27
N VAL A 80 0.16 7.28 -0.34
CA VAL A 80 0.44 6.85 1.02
C VAL A 80 -0.05 7.93 2.00
N PRO A 81 -0.32 7.58 3.28
CA PRO A 81 -0.68 8.58 4.27
C PRO A 81 0.42 9.61 4.47
N ASP A 82 0.03 10.87 4.66
CA ASP A 82 0.95 11.95 5.00
C ASP A 82 1.04 12.05 6.52
N LEU A 83 2.16 11.63 7.08
CA LEU A 83 2.37 11.59 8.53
C LEU A 83 2.30 12.98 9.17
N ASP A 84 2.80 14.00 8.49
CA ASP A 84 2.73 15.38 9.00
C ASP A 84 1.27 15.82 9.18
N ILE A 85 0.44 15.59 8.16
CA ILE A 85 -1.00 15.90 8.23
C ILE A 85 -1.69 15.09 9.33
N LEU A 86 -1.39 13.80 9.43
CA LEU A 86 -1.97 12.94 10.47
C LEU A 86 -1.61 13.41 11.87
N CYS A 87 -0.36 13.80 12.09
CA CYS A 87 0.08 14.35 13.37
C CYS A 87 -0.63 15.66 13.69
N ARG A 88 -0.78 16.54 12.73
CA ARG A 88 -1.50 17.82 12.91
C ARG A 88 -2.95 17.62 13.30
N ILE A 89 -3.63 16.65 12.68
CA ILE A 89 -5.00 16.30 13.06
C ILE A 89 -5.05 15.77 14.49
N PHE A 90 -4.13 14.90 14.85
CA PHE A 90 -4.11 14.26 16.17
C PHE A 90 -3.90 15.26 17.30
N ILE A 91 -3.03 16.25 17.11
CA ILE A 91 -2.70 17.25 18.14
C ILE A 91 -3.62 18.47 18.11
N ASP A 92 -4.47 18.64 17.10
CA ASP A 92 -5.37 19.78 16.99
C ASP A 92 -6.46 19.71 18.06
N PRO A 93 -6.53 20.68 19.02
CA PRO A 93 -7.55 20.64 20.06
C PRO A 93 -8.98 20.81 19.53
N LYS A 94 -9.13 21.34 18.32
CA LYS A 94 -10.44 21.54 17.67
C LYS A 94 -10.91 20.34 16.86
N ALA A 95 -10.02 19.38 16.58
CA ALA A 95 -10.38 18.21 15.80
C ALA A 95 -11.34 17.30 16.58
N PRO A 96 -12.40 16.76 15.94
CA PRO A 96 -13.28 15.80 16.57
C PRO A 96 -12.54 14.53 17.00
N GLN A 97 -13.00 13.89 18.06
CA GLN A 97 -12.40 12.64 18.56
C GLN A 97 -12.38 11.56 17.49
N LYS A 98 -13.42 11.51 16.65
CA LYS A 98 -13.50 10.57 15.54
C LYS A 98 -12.37 10.79 14.52
N ALA A 99 -12.04 12.04 14.19
CA ALA A 99 -10.95 12.37 13.28
C ALA A 99 -9.59 11.98 13.87
N LYS A 100 -9.38 12.20 15.17
CA LYS A 100 -8.16 11.78 15.87
C LYS A 100 -8.00 10.27 15.90
N PHE A 101 -9.08 9.55 16.11
CA PHE A 101 -9.08 8.08 16.07
C PHE A 101 -8.72 7.56 14.67
N HIS A 102 -9.26 8.17 13.62
CA HIS A 102 -8.91 7.86 12.23
C HIS A 102 -7.42 8.12 11.94
N ALA A 103 -6.90 9.28 12.37
CA ALA A 103 -5.49 9.62 12.20
C ALA A 103 -4.60 8.58 12.88
N MET A 104 -4.95 8.19 14.11
CA MET A 104 -4.22 7.14 14.84
C MET A 104 -4.25 5.80 14.10
N ARG A 105 -5.40 5.40 13.57
CA ARG A 105 -5.52 4.16 12.81
C ARG A 105 -4.68 4.18 11.54
N MET A 106 -4.59 5.32 10.87
CA MET A 106 -3.74 5.46 9.68
C MET A 106 -2.26 5.43 10.02
N MET A 107 -1.86 6.01 11.17
CA MET A 107 -0.48 5.94 11.65
C MET A 107 -0.07 4.54 12.09
N PHE A 108 -0.95 3.84 12.81
CA PHE A 108 -0.65 2.56 13.47
C PHE A 108 -1.34 1.37 12.81
N GLY A 109 -2.05 1.56 11.69
CA GLY A 109 -2.83 0.53 11.02
C GLY A 109 -4.10 0.16 11.76
N GLY A 110 -5.03 -0.45 11.04
CA GLY A 110 -6.31 -0.89 11.61
C GLY A 110 -6.22 -2.14 12.46
N GLN A 111 -5.12 -2.88 12.35
CA GLN A 111 -4.89 -4.16 13.04
C GLN A 111 -6.00 -5.19 12.79
N ILE A 112 -6.66 -5.07 11.64
CA ILE A 112 -7.74 -5.97 11.23
C ILE A 112 -7.27 -7.06 10.27
N ASP A 113 -6.05 -6.95 9.77
CA ASP A 113 -5.39 -7.95 8.93
C ASP A 113 -3.89 -8.00 9.25
N ALA A 114 -3.22 -9.04 8.77
CA ALA A 114 -1.81 -9.26 9.06
C ALA A 114 -0.90 -8.17 8.48
N VAL A 115 -1.28 -7.59 7.35
CA VAL A 115 -0.47 -6.55 6.68
C VAL A 115 -0.51 -5.25 7.47
N SER A 116 -1.71 -4.79 7.84
CA SER A 116 -1.88 -3.58 8.65
C SER A 116 -1.22 -3.70 10.02
N TYR A 117 -1.26 -4.90 10.60
CA TYR A 117 -0.68 -5.16 11.91
C TYR A 117 0.85 -5.06 11.89
N THR A 118 1.50 -5.72 10.95
CA THR A 118 2.96 -5.80 10.91
C THR A 118 3.63 -4.47 10.65
N HIS A 119 2.98 -3.57 9.96
CA HIS A 119 3.50 -2.24 9.67
C HIS A 119 3.85 -1.45 10.94
N LEU A 120 3.10 -1.64 12.02
CA LEU A 120 3.06 -0.68 13.09
C LEU A 120 3.68 -1.11 14.40
N THR A 121 4.19 -2.30 14.48
CA THR A 121 4.88 -2.75 15.68
C THR A 121 6.23 -2.07 15.88
N LEU A 122 6.87 -1.64 14.81
CA LEU A 122 8.20 -1.02 14.88
C LEU A 122 8.17 0.37 15.51
N PRO A 123 7.29 1.30 15.08
CA PRO A 123 7.27 2.64 15.66
C PRO A 123 6.82 2.68 17.12
N THR A 124 6.16 1.65 17.58
CA THR A 124 5.65 1.59 18.95
C THR A 124 6.61 0.97 19.95
N ASN A 125 7.81 0.62 19.52
CA ASN A 125 8.82 0.10 20.44
C ASN A 125 9.17 1.15 21.49
N PRO A 126 8.96 0.87 22.79
CA PRO A 126 9.12 1.88 23.85
C PRO A 126 10.56 2.31 24.07
N ARG A 127 11.51 1.66 23.43
CA ARG A 127 12.93 2.04 23.53
C ARG A 127 13.38 3.01 22.46
N VAL A 128 12.48 3.35 21.58
CA VAL A 128 12.73 4.29 20.50
C VAL A 128 12.30 5.68 20.88
#